data_3c7f302b16eb501cd63aac72d86f22be
#
_entry.id   3c7f302b16eb501cd63aac72d86f22be
#
_cell.length_a   1.000
_cell.length_b   1.000
_cell.length_c   1.000
_cell.angle_alpha   90.00
_cell.angle_beta   90.00
_cell.angle_gamma   90.00
#
_symmetry.space_group_name_H-M   'P 1'
#
loop_
_entity.id
_entity.type
_entity.pdbx_description
1 polymer ?
#
loop_
_entity_poly.entity_id
_entity_poly.type
_entity_poly.pdbx_seq_one_letter_code
_entity_poly.pdbx_strand_id
1 'polypeptide(L)'
;QKFLGHAVIVPDLRAHGKSEYAENPKDPNATVKLDRSKMNKQDILNIRLDIRACKKYLMTRNNAGELNIEQLCIVAADVSCIPALEWAVYDWTRPVLPTIKLGRDIKAMVLLTPVSEFKGLRVDQALKHPLVRSSMSMMFLAGSELPSAHSDAKRLHARFERFHPPLPEDPVERRKKQDIFFVSIPTKLQGTKLLTYQPGKNDPNPVALIGQFITVRLSNRSATFPWQDRSRDD
;
A
#
# COMPACT_ATOMS: atom_id res chain seq x y z
N GLN A 1 11.55 -12.66 -4.13
CA GLN A 1 10.73 -13.34 -3.13
C GLN A 1 11.55 -14.36 -2.33
N LYS A 2 12.17 -15.34 -3.00
CA LYS A 2 12.99 -16.39 -2.34
C LYS A 2 14.17 -15.84 -1.51
N PHE A 3 14.68 -14.67 -1.84
CA PHE A 3 15.87 -14.09 -1.19
C PHE A 3 15.55 -13.22 0.04
N LEU A 4 14.30 -12.73 0.19
CA LEU A 4 13.93 -11.82 1.27
C LEU A 4 12.96 -12.44 2.29
N GLY A 5 12.48 -13.66 2.05
CA GLY A 5 11.57 -14.34 2.96
C GLY A 5 10.18 -13.71 3.12
N HIS A 6 9.77 -12.85 2.16
CA HIS A 6 8.46 -12.20 2.20
C HIS A 6 7.41 -13.01 1.45
N ALA A 7 6.24 -13.21 2.06
CA ALA A 7 5.05 -13.66 1.35
C ALA A 7 4.48 -12.48 0.54
N VAL A 8 4.14 -12.70 -0.73
CA VAL A 8 3.57 -11.67 -1.61
C VAL A 8 2.32 -12.20 -2.28
N ILE A 9 1.23 -11.44 -2.21
CA ILE A 9 0.01 -11.65 -2.97
C ILE A 9 -0.15 -10.52 -3.99
N VAL A 10 -0.37 -10.86 -5.25
CA VAL A 10 -0.61 -9.91 -6.34
C VAL A 10 -1.96 -10.24 -6.95
N PRO A 11 -3.02 -9.50 -6.58
CA PRO A 11 -4.36 -9.75 -7.11
C PRO A 11 -4.53 -9.12 -8.50
N ASP A 12 -5.27 -9.78 -9.35
CA ASP A 12 -5.94 -9.10 -10.45
C ASP A 12 -7.12 -8.32 -9.87
N LEU A 13 -7.01 -7.00 -9.82
CA LEU A 13 -8.10 -6.14 -9.36
C LEU A 13 -9.29 -6.25 -10.32
N ARG A 14 -10.50 -5.92 -9.86
CA ARG A 14 -11.70 -5.91 -10.70
C ARG A 14 -11.48 -5.18 -12.01
N ALA A 15 -12.04 -5.71 -13.09
CA ALA A 15 -11.86 -5.26 -14.47
C ALA A 15 -10.41 -5.37 -15.00
N HIS A 16 -9.55 -6.19 -14.37
CA HIS A 16 -8.18 -6.42 -14.81
C HIS A 16 -7.87 -7.92 -14.83
N GLY A 17 -6.99 -8.33 -15.75
CA GLY A 17 -6.48 -9.70 -15.84
C GLY A 17 -7.61 -10.75 -15.88
N LYS A 18 -7.59 -11.68 -14.95
CA LYS A 18 -8.62 -12.73 -14.82
C LYS A 18 -9.89 -12.27 -14.09
N SER A 19 -9.87 -11.07 -13.49
CA SER A 19 -11.01 -10.48 -12.75
C SER A 19 -11.86 -9.57 -13.65
N GLU A 20 -12.01 -9.92 -14.93
CA GLU A 20 -12.81 -9.18 -15.91
C GLU A 20 -14.31 -9.51 -15.88
N TYR A 21 -14.73 -10.48 -15.09
CA TYR A 21 -16.12 -10.88 -14.98
C TYR A 21 -16.63 -10.75 -13.56
N ALA A 22 -17.87 -10.33 -13.41
CA ALA A 22 -18.60 -10.29 -12.16
C ALA A 22 -19.95 -10.99 -12.30
N GLU A 23 -20.54 -11.41 -11.19
CA GLU A 23 -21.92 -11.88 -11.17
C GLU A 23 -22.87 -10.79 -11.66
N ASN A 24 -23.84 -11.17 -12.48
CA ASN A 24 -24.86 -10.23 -12.92
C ASN A 24 -25.85 -9.96 -11.77
N PRO A 25 -26.01 -8.70 -11.32
CA PRO A 25 -26.95 -8.39 -10.24
C PRO A 25 -28.41 -8.75 -10.54
N LYS A 26 -28.76 -8.91 -11.83
CA LYS A 26 -30.11 -9.23 -12.29
C LYS A 26 -30.33 -10.71 -12.55
N ASP A 27 -29.27 -11.48 -12.71
CA ASP A 27 -29.30 -12.92 -12.98
C ASP A 27 -28.08 -13.59 -12.34
N PRO A 28 -28.23 -14.25 -11.18
CA PRO A 28 -27.15 -14.92 -10.47
C PRO A 28 -26.44 -16.02 -11.27
N ASN A 29 -27.08 -16.54 -12.32
CA ASN A 29 -26.49 -17.57 -13.19
C ASN A 29 -25.72 -17.01 -14.37
N ALA A 30 -25.72 -15.70 -14.56
CA ALA A 30 -25.01 -15.02 -15.65
C ALA A 30 -23.85 -14.17 -15.10
N THR A 31 -22.82 -14.00 -15.93
CA THR A 31 -21.72 -13.09 -15.65
C THR A 31 -21.77 -11.88 -16.57
N VAL A 32 -21.31 -10.73 -16.05
CA VAL A 32 -21.17 -9.50 -16.83
C VAL A 32 -19.69 -9.20 -16.96
N LYS A 33 -19.25 -8.92 -18.19
CA LYS A 33 -17.88 -8.46 -18.43
C LYS A 33 -17.72 -7.04 -17.93
N LEU A 34 -16.75 -6.84 -17.05
CA LEU A 34 -16.35 -5.53 -16.54
C LEU A 34 -15.47 -4.82 -17.57
N ASP A 35 -15.77 -3.55 -17.84
CA ASP A 35 -15.00 -2.70 -18.74
C ASP A 35 -14.23 -1.67 -17.91
N ARG A 36 -12.90 -1.79 -17.88
CA ARG A 36 -12.03 -0.86 -17.17
C ARG A 36 -12.24 0.60 -17.58
N SER A 37 -12.52 0.87 -18.86
CA SER A 37 -12.72 2.25 -19.36
C SER A 37 -13.98 2.89 -18.79
N LYS A 38 -14.97 2.07 -18.46
CA LYS A 38 -16.28 2.49 -17.90
C LYS A 38 -16.35 2.51 -16.40
N MET A 39 -15.28 2.11 -15.69
CA MET A 39 -15.25 2.15 -14.23
C MET A 39 -15.57 3.55 -13.73
N ASN A 40 -16.61 3.64 -12.91
CA ASN A 40 -17.03 4.87 -12.24
C ASN A 40 -16.35 5.03 -10.88
N LYS A 41 -16.70 6.09 -10.16
CA LYS A 41 -16.18 6.37 -8.82
C LYS A 41 -16.41 5.21 -7.84
N GLN A 42 -17.60 4.60 -7.86
CA GLN A 42 -17.97 3.53 -6.94
C GLN A 42 -17.19 2.24 -7.26
N ASP A 43 -16.96 1.95 -8.54
CA ASP A 43 -16.17 0.78 -8.96
C ASP A 43 -14.74 0.86 -8.45
N ILE A 44 -14.14 2.06 -8.50
CA ILE A 44 -12.79 2.30 -7.96
C ILE A 44 -12.77 2.15 -6.44
N LEU A 45 -13.75 2.69 -5.73
CA LEU A 45 -13.88 2.51 -4.28
C LEU A 45 -14.08 1.03 -3.91
N ASN A 46 -14.77 0.27 -4.74
CA ASN A 46 -15.00 -1.14 -4.50
C ASN A 46 -13.72 -2.00 -4.59
N ILE A 47 -12.60 -1.49 -5.14
CA ILE A 47 -11.27 -2.13 -5.05
C ILE A 47 -10.88 -2.43 -3.59
N ARG A 48 -11.39 -1.65 -2.62
CA ARG A 48 -11.21 -1.95 -1.19
C ARG A 48 -11.75 -3.32 -0.79
N LEU A 49 -12.77 -3.84 -1.50
CA LEU A 49 -13.31 -5.19 -1.27
C LEU A 49 -12.35 -6.26 -1.77
N ASP A 50 -11.64 -5.98 -2.87
CA ASP A 50 -10.59 -6.85 -3.41
C ASP A 50 -9.41 -6.93 -2.42
N ILE A 51 -9.00 -5.78 -1.84
CA ILE A 51 -7.98 -5.73 -0.78
C ILE A 51 -8.45 -6.50 0.46
N ARG A 52 -9.72 -6.37 0.83
CA ARG A 52 -10.31 -7.12 1.96
C ARG A 52 -10.24 -8.63 1.71
N ALA A 53 -10.56 -9.09 0.51
CA ALA A 53 -10.46 -10.51 0.15
C ALA A 53 -9.01 -11.02 0.24
N CYS A 54 -8.04 -10.24 -0.24
CA CYS A 54 -6.62 -10.55 -0.09
C CYS A 54 -6.21 -10.63 1.39
N LYS A 55 -6.64 -9.66 2.20
CA LYS A 55 -6.37 -9.69 3.65
C LYS A 55 -6.97 -10.93 4.32
N LYS A 56 -8.21 -11.29 3.98
CA LYS A 56 -8.85 -12.50 4.52
C LYS A 56 -8.04 -13.75 4.19
N TYR A 57 -7.57 -13.88 2.96
CA TYR A 57 -6.69 -14.99 2.57
C TYR A 57 -5.38 -14.98 3.37
N LEU A 58 -4.72 -13.82 3.50
CA LEU A 58 -3.49 -13.71 4.29
C LEU A 58 -3.73 -14.02 5.78
N MET A 59 -4.90 -13.68 6.32
CA MET A 59 -5.29 -14.02 7.68
C MET A 59 -5.38 -15.54 7.88
N THR A 60 -5.98 -16.27 6.94
CA THR A 60 -6.00 -17.74 6.97
C THR A 60 -4.58 -18.33 7.00
N ARG A 61 -3.66 -17.75 6.21
CA ARG A 61 -2.25 -18.19 6.19
C ARG A 61 -1.49 -17.82 7.47
N ASN A 62 -1.81 -16.66 8.07
CA ASN A 62 -1.29 -16.26 9.38
C ASN A 62 -1.71 -17.28 10.46
N ASN A 63 -2.98 -17.65 10.50
CA ASN A 63 -3.50 -18.58 11.49
C ASN A 63 -2.97 -20.01 11.31
N ALA A 64 -2.52 -20.34 10.09
CA ALA A 64 -1.77 -21.57 9.81
C ALA A 64 -0.27 -21.49 10.18
N GLY A 65 0.21 -20.35 10.72
CA GLY A 65 1.60 -20.13 11.08
C GLY A 65 2.57 -19.93 9.90
N GLU A 66 2.04 -19.68 8.70
CA GLU A 66 2.84 -19.59 7.48
C GLU A 66 3.41 -18.19 7.21
N LEU A 67 2.82 -17.16 7.80
CA LEU A 67 3.26 -15.77 7.70
C LEU A 67 2.87 -14.96 8.94
N ASN A 68 3.32 -13.72 9.02
CA ASN A 68 2.97 -12.79 10.08
C ASN A 68 2.20 -11.58 9.52
N ILE A 69 0.88 -11.56 9.70
CA ILE A 69 0.01 -10.47 9.24
C ILE A 69 0.27 -9.15 9.98
N GLU A 70 0.89 -9.19 11.17
CA GLU A 70 1.27 -8.00 11.91
C GLU A 70 2.35 -7.17 11.20
N GLN A 71 2.95 -7.71 10.14
CA GLN A 71 3.94 -7.04 9.30
C GLN A 71 3.40 -6.75 7.89
N LEU A 72 2.11 -6.45 7.77
CA LEU A 72 1.47 -6.21 6.48
C LEU A 72 1.96 -4.90 5.84
N CYS A 73 2.43 -5.02 4.59
CA CYS A 73 2.74 -3.91 3.70
C CYS A 73 1.84 -3.94 2.47
N ILE A 74 1.31 -2.79 2.06
CA ILE A 74 0.62 -2.64 0.78
C ILE A 74 1.52 -1.88 -0.20
N VAL A 75 1.70 -2.43 -1.39
CA VAL A 75 2.32 -1.73 -2.53
C VAL A 75 1.22 -1.40 -3.53
N ALA A 76 0.98 -0.12 -3.75
CA ALA A 76 -0.04 0.38 -4.66
C ALA A 76 0.56 1.30 -5.73
N ALA A 77 -0.08 1.41 -6.89
CA ALA A 77 0.43 2.18 -8.01
C ALA A 77 -0.67 3.05 -8.65
N ASP A 78 -0.29 4.25 -9.09
CA ASP A 78 -1.19 5.18 -9.79
C ASP A 78 -2.53 5.38 -9.06
N VAL A 79 -3.64 5.19 -9.76
CA VAL A 79 -5.01 5.36 -9.23
C VAL A 79 -5.30 4.39 -8.06
N SER A 80 -4.71 3.19 -8.05
CA SER A 80 -4.94 2.23 -6.98
C SER A 80 -4.40 2.68 -5.61
N CYS A 81 -3.56 3.71 -5.57
CA CYS A 81 -3.13 4.33 -4.32
C CYS A 81 -4.30 4.93 -3.53
N ILE A 82 -5.36 5.40 -4.21
CA ILE A 82 -6.55 5.97 -3.55
C ILE A 82 -7.29 4.90 -2.75
N PRO A 83 -7.81 3.81 -3.36
CA PRO A 83 -8.49 2.77 -2.59
C PRO A 83 -7.59 2.05 -1.59
N ALA A 84 -6.27 2.00 -1.81
CA ALA A 84 -5.32 1.44 -0.84
C ALA A 84 -5.23 2.33 0.43
N LEU A 85 -5.17 3.66 0.26
CA LEU A 85 -5.19 4.61 1.38
C LEU A 85 -6.56 4.62 2.10
N GLU A 86 -7.67 4.54 1.36
CA GLU A 86 -9.01 4.38 1.94
C GLU A 86 -9.12 3.07 2.75
N TRP A 87 -8.54 1.99 2.26
CA TRP A 87 -8.46 0.74 3.00
C TRP A 87 -7.63 0.88 4.28
N ALA A 88 -6.52 1.60 4.24
CA ALA A 88 -5.71 1.85 5.43
C ALA A 88 -6.52 2.62 6.49
N VAL A 89 -7.32 3.61 6.09
CA VAL A 89 -8.24 4.30 7.00
C VAL A 89 -9.23 3.32 7.62
N TYR A 90 -9.85 2.48 6.82
CA TYR A 90 -10.79 1.46 7.32
C TYR A 90 -10.11 0.51 8.32
N ASP A 91 -8.92 0.00 8.00
CA ASP A 91 -8.17 -0.91 8.85
C ASP A 91 -7.78 -0.26 10.20
N TRP A 92 -7.38 1.01 10.18
CA TRP A 92 -6.98 1.74 11.38
C TRP A 92 -8.14 2.33 12.19
N THR A 93 -9.35 2.41 11.61
CA THR A 93 -10.57 2.85 12.31
C THR A 93 -11.22 1.72 13.10
N ARG A 94 -10.80 0.46 12.87
CA ARG A 94 -11.36 -0.68 13.61
C ARG A 94 -11.11 -0.52 15.11
N PRO A 95 -12.09 -0.86 15.95
CA PRO A 95 -11.94 -0.73 17.39
C PRO A 95 -10.84 -1.65 17.93
N VAL A 96 -10.21 -1.20 18.99
CA VAL A 96 -9.30 -2.02 19.80
C VAL A 96 -10.15 -2.71 20.87
N LEU A 97 -10.24 -4.02 20.81
CA LEU A 97 -10.92 -4.84 21.80
C LEU A 97 -9.90 -5.58 22.65
N PRO A 98 -10.20 -5.90 23.93
CA PRO A 98 -9.22 -6.53 24.83
C PRO A 98 -8.75 -7.91 24.37
N THR A 99 -9.62 -8.66 23.70
CA THR A 99 -9.39 -10.08 23.36
C THR A 99 -9.35 -10.37 21.87
N ILE A 100 -9.74 -9.39 21.03
CA ILE A 100 -9.88 -9.57 19.57
C ILE A 100 -9.29 -8.36 18.87
N LYS A 101 -8.42 -8.61 17.91
CA LYS A 101 -7.83 -7.56 17.06
C LYS A 101 -8.53 -7.51 15.70
N LEU A 102 -9.30 -6.46 15.44
CA LEU A 102 -10.10 -6.32 14.22
C LEU A 102 -9.43 -5.56 13.09
N GLY A 103 -8.28 -4.93 13.32
CA GLY A 103 -7.58 -4.11 12.34
C GLY A 103 -6.22 -3.63 12.83
N ARG A 104 -5.74 -2.50 12.24
CA ARG A 104 -4.40 -1.95 12.47
C ARG A 104 -3.29 -2.92 12.05
N ASP A 105 -3.53 -3.67 10.98
CA ASP A 105 -2.58 -4.67 10.49
C ASP A 105 -1.60 -4.06 9.49
N ILE A 106 -2.03 -3.06 8.71
CA ILE A 106 -1.15 -2.34 7.80
C ILE A 106 -0.16 -1.49 8.61
N LYS A 107 1.12 -1.80 8.49
CA LYS A 107 2.21 -1.05 9.15
C LYS A 107 3.01 -0.21 8.18
N ALA A 108 3.03 -0.59 6.91
CA ALA A 108 3.77 0.11 5.88
C ALA A 108 3.00 0.19 4.56
N MET A 109 3.27 1.24 3.78
CA MET A 109 2.77 1.39 2.42
C MET A 109 3.86 1.87 1.49
N VAL A 110 3.86 1.33 0.27
CA VAL A 110 4.67 1.81 -0.85
C VAL A 110 3.74 2.33 -1.93
N LEU A 111 3.90 3.58 -2.33
CA LEU A 111 3.06 4.26 -3.30
C LEU A 111 3.89 4.62 -4.53
N LEU A 112 3.60 3.94 -5.65
CA LEU A 112 4.30 4.10 -6.93
C LEU A 112 3.53 5.11 -7.78
N THR A 113 4.11 6.28 -8.00
CA THR A 113 3.48 7.39 -8.73
C THR A 113 2.05 7.69 -8.26
N PRO A 114 1.84 7.92 -6.95
CA PRO A 114 0.50 8.12 -6.43
C PRO A 114 -0.16 9.37 -7.00
N VAL A 115 -1.44 9.25 -7.33
CA VAL A 115 -2.29 10.40 -7.64
C VAL A 115 -3.09 10.81 -6.41
N SER A 116 -3.28 12.11 -6.20
CA SER A 116 -4.04 12.64 -5.07
C SER A 116 -5.54 12.70 -5.32
N GLU A 117 -5.95 12.70 -6.60
CA GLU A 117 -7.34 12.73 -7.02
C GLU A 117 -7.54 11.97 -8.34
N PHE A 118 -8.67 11.25 -8.47
CA PHE A 118 -9.11 10.62 -9.71
C PHE A 118 -10.62 10.45 -9.72
N LYS A 119 -11.31 10.91 -10.77
CA LYS A 119 -12.78 10.86 -10.93
C LYS A 119 -13.53 11.37 -9.67
N GLY A 120 -13.03 12.43 -9.03
CA GLY A 120 -13.62 13.01 -7.82
C GLY A 120 -13.39 12.20 -6.53
N LEU A 121 -12.57 11.15 -6.58
CA LEU A 121 -12.02 10.47 -5.40
C LEU A 121 -10.74 11.16 -4.97
N ARG A 122 -10.56 11.38 -3.67
CA ARG A 122 -9.42 12.08 -3.10
C ARG A 122 -8.85 11.30 -1.91
N VAL A 123 -7.56 11.45 -1.69
CA VAL A 123 -6.83 10.83 -0.56
C VAL A 123 -7.04 11.57 0.77
N ASP A 124 -7.94 12.54 0.83
CA ASP A 124 -8.10 13.43 2.00
C ASP A 124 -8.49 12.69 3.28
N GLN A 125 -9.19 11.58 3.20
CA GLN A 125 -9.56 10.78 4.39
C GLN A 125 -8.31 10.23 5.10
N ALA A 126 -7.34 9.71 4.35
CA ALA A 126 -6.08 9.22 4.91
C ALA A 126 -5.29 10.34 5.59
N LEU A 127 -5.27 11.55 5.01
CA LEU A 127 -4.62 12.72 5.59
C LEU A 127 -5.33 13.26 6.85
N LYS A 128 -6.66 13.07 6.95
CA LYS A 128 -7.44 13.45 8.14
C LYS A 128 -7.30 12.44 9.28
N HIS A 129 -7.05 11.16 8.98
CA HIS A 129 -6.98 10.12 10.00
C HIS A 129 -5.65 10.20 10.77
N PRO A 130 -5.65 10.53 12.08
CA PRO A 130 -4.43 10.86 12.82
C PRO A 130 -3.41 9.70 12.78
N LEU A 131 -3.83 8.46 13.01
CA LEU A 131 -2.93 7.32 13.06
C LEU A 131 -2.41 6.92 11.67
N VAL A 132 -3.22 6.97 10.62
CA VAL A 132 -2.76 6.66 9.26
C VAL A 132 -1.69 7.63 8.79
N ARG A 133 -1.86 8.92 9.08
CA ARG A 133 -0.92 9.96 8.64
C ARG A 133 0.37 10.05 9.46
N SER A 134 0.42 9.48 10.69
CA SER A 134 1.56 9.66 11.60
C SER A 134 2.18 8.38 12.14
N SER A 135 1.51 7.22 12.00
CA SER A 135 1.96 5.97 12.61
C SER A 135 2.36 4.89 11.60
N MET A 136 2.08 5.11 10.32
CA MET A 136 2.45 4.18 9.27
C MET A 136 3.74 4.61 8.59
N SER A 137 4.62 3.63 8.33
CA SER A 137 5.79 3.91 7.48
C SER A 137 5.35 3.99 6.01
N MET A 138 5.72 5.04 5.30
CA MET A 138 5.33 5.24 3.90
C MET A 138 6.52 5.57 3.01
N MET A 139 6.57 4.93 1.84
CA MET A 139 7.54 5.22 0.79
C MET A 139 6.82 5.65 -0.48
N PHE A 140 7.20 6.80 -1.02
CA PHE A 140 6.69 7.36 -2.27
C PHE A 140 7.78 7.28 -3.33
N LEU A 141 7.49 6.67 -4.48
CA LEU A 141 8.40 6.60 -5.62
C LEU A 141 7.73 7.21 -6.85
N ALA A 142 8.47 8.02 -7.60
CA ALA A 142 7.98 8.58 -8.87
C ALA A 142 9.13 8.77 -9.86
N GLY A 143 8.84 8.56 -11.14
CA GLY A 143 9.77 8.89 -12.22
C GLY A 143 9.90 10.41 -12.36
N SER A 144 11.13 10.93 -12.35
CA SER A 144 11.40 12.38 -12.35
C SER A 144 11.33 13.02 -13.74
N GLU A 145 11.40 12.23 -14.80
CA GLU A 145 11.36 12.76 -16.17
C GLU A 145 9.94 13.02 -16.70
N LEU A 146 8.91 12.82 -15.87
CA LEU A 146 7.53 13.24 -16.13
C LEU A 146 7.11 14.25 -15.05
N PRO A 147 7.34 15.56 -15.27
CA PRO A 147 7.25 16.59 -14.23
C PRO A 147 5.90 16.67 -13.51
N SER A 148 4.79 16.47 -14.21
CA SER A 148 3.45 16.53 -13.62
C SER A 148 3.24 15.44 -12.58
N ALA A 149 3.45 14.17 -12.95
CA ALA A 149 3.28 13.03 -12.07
C ALA A 149 4.27 13.05 -10.89
N HIS A 150 5.53 13.43 -11.15
CA HIS A 150 6.54 13.60 -10.11
C HIS A 150 6.14 14.68 -9.10
N SER A 151 5.69 15.87 -9.58
CA SER A 151 5.25 16.96 -8.71
C SER A 151 4.01 16.58 -7.88
N ASP A 152 3.07 15.83 -8.45
CA ASP A 152 1.89 15.36 -7.74
C ASP A 152 2.27 14.40 -6.60
N ALA A 153 3.14 13.42 -6.88
CA ALA A 153 3.65 12.49 -5.89
C ALA A 153 4.43 13.22 -4.78
N LYS A 154 5.29 14.19 -5.15
CA LYS A 154 6.05 15.01 -4.19
C LYS A 154 5.14 15.86 -3.30
N ARG A 155 4.10 16.47 -3.88
CA ARG A 155 3.09 17.22 -3.09
C ARG A 155 2.36 16.33 -2.12
N LEU A 156 1.98 15.12 -2.55
CA LEU A 156 1.31 14.18 -1.67
C LEU A 156 2.22 13.74 -0.51
N HIS A 157 3.48 13.40 -0.82
CA HIS A 157 4.49 13.10 0.21
C HIS A 157 4.59 14.24 1.23
N ALA A 158 4.79 15.49 0.80
CA ALA A 158 4.91 16.65 1.69
C ALA A 158 3.67 16.85 2.58
N ARG A 159 2.46 16.49 2.10
CA ARG A 159 1.23 16.53 2.91
C ARG A 159 1.22 15.49 4.04
N PHE A 160 1.87 14.35 3.88
CA PHE A 160 2.05 13.35 4.94
C PHE A 160 3.22 13.72 5.86
N GLU A 161 4.35 14.12 5.27
CA GLU A 161 5.61 14.43 5.98
C GLU A 161 5.42 15.45 7.11
N ARG A 162 4.60 16.48 6.91
CA ARG A 162 4.33 17.52 7.93
C ARG A 162 3.70 17.00 9.23
N PHE A 163 3.21 15.77 9.25
CA PHE A 163 2.65 15.13 10.45
C PHE A 163 3.66 14.24 11.17
N HIS A 164 4.86 14.11 10.63
CA HIS A 164 5.95 13.37 11.23
C HIS A 164 6.90 14.33 11.95
N PRO A 165 7.53 13.90 13.07
CA PRO A 165 8.49 14.74 13.76
C PRO A 165 9.70 15.07 12.87
N PRO A 166 10.37 16.21 13.11
CA PRO A 166 11.60 16.53 12.42
C PRO A 166 12.65 15.44 12.64
N LEU A 167 13.39 15.13 11.57
CA LEU A 167 14.40 14.09 11.62
C LEU A 167 15.65 14.56 12.37
N PRO A 168 16.30 13.69 13.17
CA PRO A 168 17.57 13.99 13.80
C PRO A 168 18.67 14.30 12.79
N GLU A 169 19.66 15.09 13.21
CA GLU A 169 20.84 15.37 12.38
C GLU A 169 21.75 14.15 12.26
N ASP A 170 21.87 13.34 13.32
CA ASP A 170 22.65 12.11 13.32
C ASP A 170 22.11 11.10 12.28
N PRO A 171 22.93 10.63 11.32
CA PRO A 171 22.48 9.75 10.26
C PRO A 171 21.96 8.38 10.74
N VAL A 172 22.49 7.87 11.86
CA VAL A 172 22.08 6.56 12.40
C VAL A 172 20.70 6.68 13.04
N GLU A 173 20.50 7.70 13.87
CA GLU A 173 19.21 7.99 14.48
C GLU A 173 18.16 8.41 13.44
N ARG A 174 18.55 9.14 12.40
CA ARG A 174 17.70 9.47 11.27
C ARG A 174 17.13 8.21 10.61
N ARG A 175 17.99 7.25 10.27
CA ARG A 175 17.57 5.96 9.67
C ARG A 175 16.58 5.19 10.54
N LYS A 176 16.75 5.24 11.86
CA LYS A 176 15.84 4.58 12.80
C LYS A 176 14.47 5.27 12.87
N LYS A 177 14.45 6.59 12.87
CA LYS A 177 13.24 7.40 13.13
C LYS A 177 12.50 7.85 11.89
N GLN A 178 13.11 7.81 10.70
CA GLN A 178 12.46 8.21 9.46
C GLN A 178 11.43 7.19 9.03
N ASP A 179 10.17 7.54 9.04
CA ASP A 179 9.06 6.69 8.62
C ASP A 179 8.44 7.13 7.28
N ILE A 180 8.82 8.30 6.78
CA ILE A 180 8.35 8.85 5.52
C ILE A 180 9.52 9.02 4.54
N PHE A 181 9.35 8.53 3.31
CA PHE A 181 10.39 8.54 2.27
C PHE A 181 9.84 9.00 0.94
N PHE A 182 10.60 9.84 0.24
CA PHE A 182 10.35 10.17 -1.16
C PHE A 182 11.59 9.83 -1.99
N VAL A 183 11.39 9.06 -3.07
CA VAL A 183 12.46 8.68 -3.98
C VAL A 183 12.10 9.06 -5.41
N SER A 184 12.97 9.88 -6.02
CA SER A 184 12.92 10.22 -7.43
C SER A 184 13.73 9.22 -8.24
N ILE A 185 13.12 8.61 -9.25
CA ILE A 185 13.79 7.68 -10.17
C ILE A 185 14.02 8.41 -11.50
N PRO A 186 15.23 8.45 -12.06
CA PRO A 186 15.54 9.18 -13.29
C PRO A 186 14.98 8.45 -14.53
N THR A 187 13.67 8.52 -14.71
CA THR A 187 12.95 7.85 -15.80
C THR A 187 11.58 8.48 -16.05
N LYS A 188 11.03 8.25 -17.25
CA LYS A 188 9.63 8.55 -17.60
C LYS A 188 8.65 7.47 -17.15
N LEU A 189 9.15 6.31 -16.70
CA LEU A 189 8.29 5.22 -16.24
C LEU A 189 7.49 5.65 -15.01
N GLN A 190 6.23 5.21 -14.94
CA GLN A 190 5.31 5.54 -13.85
C GLN A 190 4.58 4.30 -13.36
N GLY A 191 4.00 4.37 -12.18
CA GLY A 191 3.23 3.30 -11.59
C GLY A 191 4.02 1.99 -11.49
N THR A 192 3.38 0.88 -11.81
CA THR A 192 4.02 -0.45 -11.78
C THR A 192 5.20 -0.59 -12.74
N LYS A 193 5.25 0.21 -13.81
CA LYS A 193 6.39 0.21 -14.75
C LYS A 193 7.69 0.68 -14.09
N LEU A 194 7.64 1.45 -13.00
CA LEU A 194 8.84 1.80 -12.22
C LEU A 194 9.61 0.55 -11.76
N LEU A 195 8.92 -0.57 -11.52
CA LEU A 195 9.55 -1.81 -11.09
C LEU A 195 10.38 -2.51 -12.21
N THR A 196 10.19 -2.10 -13.46
CA THR A 196 10.96 -2.59 -14.62
C THR A 196 12.14 -1.68 -14.97
N TYR A 197 12.33 -0.58 -14.23
CA TYR A 197 13.45 0.34 -14.45
C TYR A 197 14.79 -0.38 -14.25
N GLN A 198 15.67 -0.22 -15.22
CA GLN A 198 17.04 -0.73 -15.16
C GLN A 198 17.97 0.42 -14.73
N PRO A 199 18.44 0.43 -13.48
CA PRO A 199 19.22 1.52 -12.96
C PRO A 199 20.63 1.56 -13.60
N GLY A 200 21.12 2.75 -13.87
CA GLY A 200 22.53 2.98 -14.13
C GLY A 200 23.38 2.80 -12.86
N LYS A 201 24.70 2.95 -12.98
CA LYS A 201 25.66 2.65 -11.90
C LYS A 201 25.34 3.38 -10.58
N ASN A 202 24.81 4.59 -10.63
CA ASN A 202 24.52 5.44 -9.45
C ASN A 202 23.02 5.71 -9.26
N ASP A 203 22.17 5.11 -10.07
CA ASP A 203 20.75 5.35 -10.01
C ASP A 203 20.07 4.52 -8.91
N PRO A 204 19.02 5.06 -8.29
CA PRO A 204 18.24 4.29 -7.32
C PRO A 204 17.50 3.13 -8.00
N ASN A 205 17.63 1.92 -7.45
CA ASN A 205 16.91 0.75 -7.90
C ASN A 205 15.57 0.63 -7.14
N PRO A 206 14.41 0.83 -7.79
CA PRO A 206 13.11 0.80 -7.10
C PRO A 206 12.85 -0.50 -6.35
N VAL A 207 13.15 -1.65 -6.96
CA VAL A 207 12.89 -2.96 -6.36
C VAL A 207 13.76 -3.19 -5.12
N ALA A 208 15.05 -2.84 -5.20
CA ALA A 208 15.97 -2.95 -4.08
C ALA A 208 15.57 -2.02 -2.92
N LEU A 209 15.17 -0.78 -3.24
CA LEU A 209 14.73 0.19 -2.24
C LEU A 209 13.43 -0.25 -1.52
N ILE A 210 12.47 -0.80 -2.25
CA ILE A 210 11.25 -1.35 -1.66
C ILE A 210 11.60 -2.52 -0.73
N GLY A 211 12.46 -3.44 -1.18
CA GLY A 211 12.92 -4.55 -0.34
C GLY A 211 13.62 -4.08 0.93
N GLN A 212 14.52 -3.10 0.82
CA GLN A 212 15.20 -2.48 1.96
C GLN A 212 14.21 -1.78 2.90
N PHE A 213 13.24 -1.03 2.38
CA PHE A 213 12.20 -0.37 3.16
C PHE A 213 11.39 -1.39 3.98
N ILE A 214 10.92 -2.47 3.34
CA ILE A 214 10.17 -3.54 4.01
C ILE A 214 11.03 -4.18 5.11
N THR A 215 12.29 -4.51 4.80
CA THR A 215 13.21 -5.10 5.77
C THR A 215 13.40 -4.19 6.99
N VAL A 216 13.70 -2.92 6.77
CA VAL A 216 14.00 -1.98 7.87
C VAL A 216 12.74 -1.61 8.67
N ARG A 217 11.59 -1.49 8.01
CA ARG A 217 10.36 -1.01 8.67
C ARG A 217 9.48 -2.12 9.24
N LEU A 218 9.62 -3.34 8.75
CA LEU A 218 8.82 -4.48 9.19
C LEU A 218 9.68 -5.61 9.73
N SER A 219 10.52 -6.26 8.90
CA SER A 219 11.24 -7.47 9.32
C SER A 219 12.18 -7.25 10.50
N ASN A 220 12.92 -6.14 10.50
CA ASN A 220 13.81 -5.78 11.62
C ASN A 220 13.04 -5.27 12.86
N ARG A 221 11.73 -5.10 12.75
CA ARG A 221 10.82 -4.72 13.85
C ARG A 221 9.92 -5.88 14.30
N SER A 222 10.33 -7.12 14.08
CA SER A 222 9.55 -8.31 14.46
C SER A 222 9.21 -8.36 15.96
N ALA A 223 10.08 -7.85 16.83
CA ALA A 223 9.80 -7.71 18.25
C ALA A 223 8.69 -6.67 18.55
N THR A 224 8.52 -5.65 17.69
CA THR A 224 7.44 -4.65 17.80
C THR A 224 6.13 -5.17 17.21
N PHE A 225 6.22 -6.06 16.22
CA PHE A 225 5.10 -6.67 15.52
C PHE A 225 5.15 -8.19 15.63
N PRO A 226 5.03 -8.75 16.86
CA PRO A 226 5.10 -10.20 17.07
C PRO A 226 3.92 -10.88 16.38
N TRP A 227 4.16 -12.11 15.93
CA TRP A 227 3.09 -12.94 15.40
C TRP A 227 2.00 -13.16 16.47
N GLN A 228 0.75 -13.12 16.05
CA GLN A 228 -0.41 -13.38 16.88
C GLN A 228 -1.37 -14.34 16.16
N ASP A 229 -1.95 -15.26 16.92
CA ASP A 229 -3.08 -16.04 16.42
C ASP A 229 -4.30 -15.14 16.32
N ARG A 230 -4.88 -15.11 15.13
CA ARG A 230 -6.04 -14.27 14.77
C ARG A 230 -7.28 -15.12 14.44
N SER A 231 -7.30 -16.40 14.83
CA SER A 231 -8.39 -17.33 14.53
C SER A 231 -9.74 -16.94 15.15
N ARG A 232 -9.73 -16.09 16.18
CA ARG A 232 -10.92 -15.56 16.85
C ARG A 232 -11.41 -14.22 16.26
N ASP A 233 -10.71 -13.71 15.26
CA ASP A 233 -10.94 -12.37 14.69
C ASP A 233 -11.79 -12.45 13.40
N ASP A 234 -12.21 -13.62 12.95
CA ASP A 234 -13.05 -13.89 11.76
C ASP A 234 -14.55 -13.68 12.00
#